data_299d9903adea0af8a8c3903dbbc5ce73
#
_entry.id   299d9903adea0af8a8c3903dbbc5ce73
#
_cell.length_a   1.000
_cell.length_b   1.000
_cell.length_c   1.000
_cell.angle_alpha   90.00
_cell.angle_beta   90.00
_cell.angle_gamma   90.00
#
_symmetry.space_group_name_H-M   'P 1'
#
loop_
_entity.id
_entity.type
_entity.pdbx_description
1 polymer ?
#
loop_
_entity_poly.entity_id
_entity_poly.type
_entity_poly.pdbx_seq_one_letter_code
_entity_poly.pdbx_strand_id
1 'polypeptide(L)'
;MRDYSAKLEQLRTALRDADAVVVGAGSGLSTAAGFTYSGERFDRYFSDFAAKYGFRDMYSGGFYPFPDKEEFWAYWSRYILINRYQDAPQPVYDALLALLADKDYFVITTNVDHCFQKAGFDKKRLFYTQGDYGLFQCSLPRCQETFDNETVIRQMVERQENMRVPTELLPRCPHCGRPLTMNLRCDDTFVQDEGWYAAAERYENFLRTREGQKILFLELGVGYNTPAIIKYPFWQMTAKNPQATYACVNQGGAVTMRGLEERSILIDADIGRALEQLKR
;
A
#
# COMPACT_ATOMS: atom_id res chain seq x y z
N MET A 1 14.86 -19.03 17.28
CA MET A 1 14.01 -18.38 18.30
C MET A 1 14.74 -17.29 19.10
N ARG A 2 15.95 -17.54 19.64
CA ARG A 2 16.70 -16.50 20.43
C ARG A 2 17.01 -15.24 19.62
N ASP A 3 17.43 -15.38 18.36
CA ASP A 3 17.72 -14.22 17.48
C ASP A 3 16.49 -13.35 17.19
N TYR A 4 15.35 -13.95 16.89
CA TYR A 4 14.09 -13.23 16.67
C TYR A 4 13.66 -12.40 17.87
N SER A 5 13.69 -12.98 19.08
CA SER A 5 13.32 -12.26 20.32
C SER A 5 14.29 -11.11 20.61
N ALA A 6 15.59 -11.31 20.37
CA ALA A 6 16.59 -10.25 20.53
C ALA A 6 16.37 -9.09 19.55
N LYS A 7 16.04 -9.39 18.29
CA LYS A 7 15.72 -8.36 17.27
C LYS A 7 14.42 -7.61 17.56
N LEU A 8 13.41 -8.29 18.09
CA LEU A 8 12.19 -7.61 18.55
C LEU A 8 12.47 -6.64 19.69
N GLU A 9 13.33 -7.02 20.63
CA GLU A 9 13.71 -6.13 21.74
C GLU A 9 14.55 -4.94 21.24
N GLN A 10 15.45 -5.16 20.29
CA GLN A 10 16.15 -4.07 19.60
C GLN A 10 15.18 -3.11 18.92
N LEU A 11 14.16 -3.62 18.21
CA LEU A 11 13.15 -2.78 17.54
C LEU A 11 12.29 -2.03 18.56
N ARG A 12 11.90 -2.67 19.67
CA ARG A 12 11.17 -2.01 20.78
C ARG A 12 12.00 -0.86 21.35
N THR A 13 13.28 -1.08 21.59
CA THR A 13 14.21 -0.05 22.07
C THR A 13 14.35 1.08 21.04
N ALA A 14 14.54 0.76 19.76
CA ALA A 14 14.64 1.75 18.70
C ALA A 14 13.36 2.60 18.57
N LEU A 15 12.18 1.97 18.66
CA LEU A 15 10.89 2.67 18.68
C LEU A 15 10.76 3.61 19.89
N ARG A 16 11.14 3.14 21.09
CA ARG A 16 11.08 3.95 22.30
C ARG A 16 11.98 5.17 22.20
N ASP A 17 13.23 4.98 21.77
CA ASP A 17 14.30 5.98 21.82
C ASP A 17 14.35 6.91 20.59
N ALA A 18 13.52 6.65 19.56
CA ALA A 18 13.41 7.49 18.38
C ALA A 18 12.70 8.82 18.70
N ASP A 19 13.29 9.92 18.20
CA ASP A 19 12.65 11.24 18.20
C ASP A 19 11.52 11.31 17.16
N ALA A 20 11.68 10.57 16.05
CA ALA A 20 10.68 10.45 15.00
C ALA A 20 10.71 9.07 14.33
N VAL A 21 9.56 8.62 13.81
CA VAL A 21 9.41 7.35 13.10
C VAL A 21 8.89 7.59 11.68
N VAL A 22 9.60 7.11 10.67
CA VAL A 22 9.11 7.09 9.29
C VAL A 22 8.76 5.66 8.92
N VAL A 23 7.46 5.39 8.75
CA VAL A 23 6.99 4.08 8.34
C VAL A 23 6.93 4.01 6.82
N GLY A 24 7.59 3.01 6.25
CA GLY A 24 7.50 2.67 4.82
C GLY A 24 6.76 1.35 4.64
N ALA A 25 5.60 1.37 3.99
CA ALA A 25 4.77 0.19 3.86
C ALA A 25 4.57 -0.25 2.40
N GLY A 26 4.74 -1.53 2.16
CA GLY A 26 4.45 -2.20 0.89
C GLY A 26 3.36 -3.26 1.03
N SER A 27 3.09 -3.98 -0.07
CA SER A 27 2.02 -4.99 -0.18
C SER A 27 2.10 -6.12 0.86
N GLY A 28 3.29 -6.42 1.39
CA GLY A 28 3.46 -7.40 2.46
C GLY A 28 2.71 -7.04 3.75
N LEU A 29 2.53 -5.73 4.05
CA LEU A 29 1.72 -5.31 5.19
C LEU A 29 0.23 -5.63 4.96
N SER A 30 -0.30 -5.37 3.77
CA SER A 30 -1.68 -5.73 3.40
C SER A 30 -1.89 -7.24 3.36
N THR A 31 -0.89 -7.99 2.88
CA THR A 31 -0.92 -9.46 2.91
C THR A 31 -0.99 -9.99 4.34
N ALA A 32 -0.20 -9.44 5.27
CA ALA A 32 -0.27 -9.78 6.70
C ALA A 32 -1.63 -9.42 7.32
N ALA A 33 -2.30 -8.38 6.81
CA ALA A 33 -3.66 -8.01 7.19
C ALA A 33 -4.74 -8.92 6.55
N GLY A 34 -4.36 -9.90 5.73
CA GLY A 34 -5.26 -10.87 5.09
C GLY A 34 -5.68 -10.53 3.67
N PHE A 35 -5.15 -9.46 3.07
CA PHE A 35 -5.40 -9.13 1.67
C PHE A 35 -4.47 -9.92 0.74
N THR A 36 -4.66 -11.24 0.73
CA THR A 36 -3.94 -12.16 -0.17
C THR A 36 -4.49 -12.08 -1.59
N TYR A 37 -3.60 -12.18 -2.58
CA TYR A 37 -3.99 -12.15 -4.00
C TYR A 37 -4.19 -13.54 -4.62
N SER A 38 -3.87 -14.60 -3.92
CA SER A 38 -3.99 -16.00 -4.35
C SER A 38 -4.68 -16.84 -3.28
N GLY A 39 -4.93 -18.13 -3.59
CA GLY A 39 -5.57 -19.10 -2.70
C GLY A 39 -7.06 -18.84 -2.51
N GLU A 40 -7.59 -19.22 -1.35
CA GLU A 40 -9.02 -19.20 -1.05
C GLU A 40 -9.72 -17.88 -1.38
N ARG A 41 -9.07 -16.75 -1.12
CA ARG A 41 -9.65 -15.43 -1.39
C ARG A 41 -9.79 -15.17 -2.90
N PHE A 42 -8.80 -15.57 -3.71
CA PHE A 42 -8.89 -15.52 -5.17
C PHE A 42 -9.97 -16.47 -5.68
N ASP A 43 -9.97 -17.72 -5.23
CA ASP A 43 -10.91 -18.74 -5.68
C ASP A 43 -12.37 -18.33 -5.38
N ARG A 44 -12.59 -17.68 -4.24
CA ARG A 44 -13.93 -17.21 -3.83
C ARG A 44 -14.50 -16.14 -4.76
N TYR A 45 -13.68 -15.22 -5.24
CA TYR A 45 -14.15 -14.03 -5.96
C TYR A 45 -13.92 -14.07 -7.47
N PHE A 46 -13.04 -14.97 -7.96
CA PHE A 46 -12.59 -14.97 -9.36
C PHE A 46 -12.57 -16.37 -9.99
N SER A 47 -13.29 -17.34 -9.43
CA SER A 47 -13.34 -18.72 -9.96
C SER A 47 -13.83 -18.80 -11.42
N ASP A 48 -14.77 -17.95 -11.82
CA ASP A 48 -15.27 -17.83 -13.19
C ASP A 48 -14.19 -17.28 -14.15
N PHE A 49 -13.47 -16.25 -13.75
CA PHE A 49 -12.34 -15.72 -14.52
C PHE A 49 -11.17 -16.73 -14.57
N ALA A 50 -10.90 -17.40 -13.45
CA ALA A 50 -9.90 -18.47 -13.41
C ALA A 50 -10.24 -19.61 -14.39
N ALA A 51 -11.50 -20.04 -14.43
CA ALA A 51 -11.98 -21.07 -15.35
C ALA A 51 -11.88 -20.65 -16.83
N LYS A 52 -12.17 -19.38 -17.13
CA LYS A 52 -12.15 -18.86 -18.52
C LYS A 52 -10.74 -18.58 -19.02
N TYR A 53 -9.87 -17.97 -18.19
CA TYR A 53 -8.59 -17.42 -18.60
C TYR A 53 -7.36 -18.14 -18.01
N GLY A 54 -7.57 -19.09 -17.11
CA GLY A 54 -6.48 -19.82 -16.47
C GLY A 54 -5.72 -19.01 -15.41
N PHE A 55 -6.31 -17.95 -14.88
CA PHE A 55 -5.69 -17.13 -13.83
C PHE A 55 -5.48 -17.96 -12.56
N ARG A 56 -4.37 -17.70 -11.85
CA ARG A 56 -4.01 -18.35 -10.58
C ARG A 56 -3.99 -17.40 -9.39
N ASP A 57 -4.09 -16.12 -9.66
CA ASP A 57 -4.07 -15.04 -8.67
C ASP A 57 -4.70 -13.76 -9.24
N MET A 58 -5.01 -12.81 -8.35
CA MET A 58 -5.61 -11.53 -8.75
C MET A 58 -4.67 -10.66 -9.56
N TYR A 59 -3.36 -10.78 -9.34
CA TYR A 59 -2.36 -9.95 -9.99
C TYR A 59 -2.25 -10.27 -11.49
N SER A 60 -2.19 -11.55 -11.83
CA SER A 60 -2.14 -12.00 -13.23
C SER A 60 -3.37 -11.54 -14.04
N GLY A 61 -4.56 -11.58 -13.45
CA GLY A 61 -5.78 -11.07 -14.08
C GLY A 61 -5.80 -9.54 -14.23
N GLY A 62 -5.17 -8.82 -13.30
CA GLY A 62 -5.08 -7.35 -13.37
C GLY A 62 -4.32 -6.81 -14.57
N PHE A 63 -3.39 -7.58 -15.15
CA PHE A 63 -2.62 -7.21 -16.34
C PHE A 63 -3.11 -7.90 -17.62
N TYR A 64 -4.20 -8.66 -17.54
CA TYR A 64 -4.73 -9.35 -18.71
C TYR A 64 -5.41 -8.36 -19.68
N PRO A 65 -5.13 -8.45 -20.99
CA PRO A 65 -5.76 -7.59 -22.00
C PRO A 65 -7.16 -8.11 -22.35
N PHE A 66 -8.14 -7.79 -21.48
CA PHE A 66 -9.53 -8.19 -21.71
C PHE A 66 -10.06 -7.74 -23.06
N PRO A 67 -10.95 -8.52 -23.71
CA PRO A 67 -11.41 -8.27 -25.07
C PRO A 67 -12.22 -6.97 -25.19
N ASP A 68 -12.92 -6.56 -24.13
CA ASP A 68 -13.74 -5.35 -24.07
C ASP A 68 -13.76 -4.72 -22.66
N LYS A 69 -14.38 -3.56 -22.57
CA LYS A 69 -14.40 -2.79 -21.32
C LYS A 69 -15.43 -3.31 -20.32
N GLU A 70 -16.49 -3.95 -20.75
CA GLU A 70 -17.48 -4.56 -19.88
C GLU A 70 -16.86 -5.72 -19.09
N GLU A 71 -16.05 -6.56 -19.71
CA GLU A 71 -15.35 -7.66 -19.05
C GLU A 71 -14.19 -7.15 -18.19
N PHE A 72 -13.42 -6.19 -18.69
CA PHE A 72 -12.38 -5.50 -17.92
C PHE A 72 -12.93 -4.94 -16.59
N TRP A 73 -14.06 -4.23 -16.65
CA TRP A 73 -14.67 -3.66 -15.46
C TRP A 73 -15.39 -4.68 -14.57
N ALA A 74 -15.84 -5.81 -15.12
CA ALA A 74 -16.36 -6.89 -14.31
C ALA A 74 -15.26 -7.50 -13.43
N TYR A 75 -14.05 -7.67 -13.97
CA TYR A 75 -12.89 -8.11 -13.20
C TYR A 75 -12.46 -7.05 -12.18
N TRP A 76 -12.19 -5.83 -12.63
CA TRP A 76 -11.64 -4.77 -11.79
C TRP A 76 -12.63 -4.25 -10.73
N SER A 77 -13.91 -4.25 -10.98
CA SER A 77 -14.89 -3.85 -9.96
C SER A 77 -14.91 -4.81 -8.77
N ARG A 78 -14.83 -6.12 -9.00
CA ARG A 78 -14.67 -7.11 -7.92
C ARG A 78 -13.34 -6.91 -7.19
N TYR A 79 -12.27 -6.73 -7.95
CA TYR A 79 -10.93 -6.50 -7.40
C TYR A 79 -10.90 -5.27 -6.48
N ILE A 80 -11.46 -4.16 -6.93
CA ILE A 80 -11.57 -2.92 -6.15
C ILE A 80 -12.46 -3.13 -4.94
N LEU A 81 -13.65 -3.73 -5.11
CA LEU A 81 -14.59 -3.95 -4.01
C LEU A 81 -13.92 -4.67 -2.84
N ILE A 82 -13.24 -5.78 -3.10
CA ILE A 82 -12.68 -6.62 -2.04
C ILE A 82 -11.37 -6.06 -1.46
N ASN A 83 -10.59 -5.29 -2.21
CA ASN A 83 -9.32 -4.75 -1.73
C ASN A 83 -9.42 -3.33 -1.15
N ARG A 84 -10.47 -2.58 -1.53
CA ARG A 84 -10.65 -1.18 -1.14
C ARG A 84 -11.81 -0.96 -0.19
N TYR A 85 -12.93 -1.64 -0.43
CA TYR A 85 -14.19 -1.38 0.25
C TYR A 85 -14.57 -2.42 1.31
N GLN A 86 -13.93 -3.59 1.32
CA GLN A 86 -14.01 -4.53 2.43
C GLN A 86 -12.96 -4.21 3.50
N ASP A 87 -13.25 -4.58 4.74
CA ASP A 87 -12.31 -4.41 5.84
C ASP A 87 -11.23 -5.50 5.81
N ALA A 88 -10.05 -5.15 6.30
CA ALA A 88 -8.97 -6.11 6.42
C ALA A 88 -9.31 -7.20 7.43
N PRO A 89 -9.10 -8.50 7.11
CA PRO A 89 -9.45 -9.60 8.01
C PRO A 89 -8.70 -9.60 9.34
N GLN A 90 -7.49 -9.01 9.38
CA GLN A 90 -6.64 -8.98 10.56
C GLN A 90 -6.32 -7.53 10.99
N PRO A 91 -6.26 -7.22 12.29
CA PRO A 91 -6.10 -5.87 12.80
C PRO A 91 -4.64 -5.39 12.80
N VAL A 92 -3.91 -5.66 11.72
CA VAL A 92 -2.46 -5.36 11.61
C VAL A 92 -2.20 -3.85 11.57
N TYR A 93 -3.07 -3.10 10.89
CA TYR A 93 -2.98 -1.64 10.80
C TYR A 93 -3.33 -0.98 12.14
N ASP A 94 -4.32 -1.50 12.88
CA ASP A 94 -4.66 -1.04 14.23
C ASP A 94 -3.51 -1.29 15.21
N ALA A 95 -2.84 -2.44 15.08
CA ALA A 95 -1.66 -2.76 15.89
C ALA A 95 -0.52 -1.78 15.63
N LEU A 96 -0.28 -1.42 14.36
CA LEU A 96 0.73 -0.43 13.98
C LEU A 96 0.36 0.97 14.49
N LEU A 97 -0.90 1.39 14.34
CA LEU A 97 -1.37 2.69 14.84
C LEU A 97 -1.16 2.80 16.35
N ALA A 98 -1.51 1.75 17.11
CA ALA A 98 -1.31 1.73 18.55
C ALA A 98 0.18 1.85 18.96
N LEU A 99 1.10 1.25 18.21
CA LEU A 99 2.55 1.39 18.45
C LEU A 99 3.08 2.79 18.17
N LEU A 100 2.37 3.58 17.37
CA LEU A 100 2.76 4.93 16.97
C LEU A 100 1.98 6.03 17.69
N ALA A 101 1.06 5.68 18.61
CA ALA A 101 0.12 6.63 19.23
C ALA A 101 0.83 7.84 19.89
N ASP A 102 1.94 7.58 20.58
CA ASP A 102 2.72 8.60 21.30
C ASP A 102 3.97 9.05 20.52
N LYS A 103 4.06 8.73 19.22
CA LYS A 103 5.23 9.01 18.39
C LYS A 103 4.97 10.17 17.44
N ASP A 104 6.02 10.93 17.19
CA ASP A 104 6.05 11.81 16.03
C ASP A 104 6.37 10.95 14.81
N TYR A 105 5.35 10.67 13.99
CA TYR A 105 5.48 9.74 12.87
C TYR A 105 4.99 10.32 11.55
N PHE A 106 5.48 9.72 10.47
CA PHE A 106 4.94 9.87 9.13
C PHE A 106 4.91 8.52 8.41
N VAL A 107 3.89 8.27 7.60
CA VAL A 107 3.75 7.05 6.79
C VAL A 107 3.91 7.38 5.32
N ILE A 108 4.81 6.67 4.63
CA ILE A 108 4.85 6.60 3.17
C ILE A 108 4.49 5.17 2.74
N THR A 109 3.59 5.03 1.77
CA THR A 109 3.17 3.71 1.32
C THR A 109 3.02 3.62 -0.19
N THR A 110 3.31 2.45 -0.73
CA THR A 110 2.99 2.07 -2.11
C THR A 110 1.67 1.30 -2.21
N ASN A 111 1.01 1.05 -1.08
CA ASN A 111 -0.30 0.39 -1.05
C ASN A 111 -1.41 1.36 -1.47
N VAL A 112 -2.37 0.82 -2.20
CA VAL A 112 -3.49 1.55 -2.82
C VAL A 112 -4.86 1.11 -2.27
N ASP A 113 -4.85 0.33 -1.18
CA ASP A 113 -6.01 -0.32 -0.57
C ASP A 113 -6.73 0.52 0.50
N HIS A 114 -6.17 1.68 0.86
CA HIS A 114 -6.73 2.60 1.85
C HIS A 114 -6.76 2.07 3.31
N CYS A 115 -6.04 1.01 3.61
CA CYS A 115 -6.08 0.39 4.93
C CYS A 115 -5.59 1.31 6.05
N PHE A 116 -4.61 2.17 5.79
CA PHE A 116 -4.14 3.16 6.75
C PHE A 116 -5.25 4.13 7.17
N GLN A 117 -5.99 4.67 6.19
CA GLN A 117 -7.07 5.61 6.44
C GLN A 117 -8.22 4.93 7.18
N LYS A 118 -8.57 3.68 6.81
CA LYS A 118 -9.60 2.88 7.50
C LYS A 118 -9.25 2.59 8.96
N ALA A 119 -7.97 2.35 9.26
CA ALA A 119 -7.49 2.15 10.62
C ALA A 119 -7.40 3.44 11.45
N GLY A 120 -7.70 4.61 10.85
CA GLY A 120 -7.74 5.89 11.55
C GLY A 120 -6.41 6.65 11.61
N PHE A 121 -5.44 6.32 10.74
CA PHE A 121 -4.22 7.13 10.62
C PHE A 121 -4.55 8.56 10.14
N ASP A 122 -3.92 9.55 10.75
CA ASP A 122 -4.09 10.95 10.33
C ASP A 122 -3.62 11.15 8.87
N LYS A 123 -4.56 11.55 8.02
CA LYS A 123 -4.29 11.81 6.59
C LYS A 123 -3.18 12.85 6.39
N LYS A 124 -2.96 13.76 7.35
CA LYS A 124 -1.86 14.74 7.30
C LYS A 124 -0.49 14.12 7.50
N ARG A 125 -0.42 12.91 8.06
CA ARG A 125 0.79 12.12 8.32
C ARG A 125 0.92 10.92 7.39
N LEU A 126 0.25 10.95 6.23
CA LEU A 126 0.18 9.85 5.30
C LEU A 126 0.42 10.32 3.86
N PHE A 127 1.31 9.61 3.15
CA PHE A 127 1.56 9.78 1.72
C PHE A 127 1.45 8.42 1.00
N TYR A 128 0.37 8.20 0.27
CA TYR A 128 0.16 7.04 -0.59
C TYR A 128 0.57 7.40 -2.02
N THR A 129 1.69 6.87 -2.48
CA THR A 129 2.44 7.36 -3.64
C THR A 129 1.94 6.83 -4.99
N GLN A 130 1.21 5.70 -4.97
CA GLN A 130 0.85 4.92 -6.17
C GLN A 130 -0.63 5.07 -6.57
N GLY A 131 -1.37 5.97 -5.92
CA GLY A 131 -2.80 6.17 -6.12
C GLY A 131 -3.67 5.43 -5.09
N ASP A 132 -4.94 5.23 -5.43
CA ASP A 132 -5.95 4.57 -4.57
C ASP A 132 -6.93 3.80 -5.44
N TYR A 133 -7.25 2.56 -5.10
CA TYR A 133 -8.30 1.78 -5.78
C TYR A 133 -9.68 2.46 -5.75
N GLY A 134 -9.91 3.36 -4.79
CA GLY A 134 -11.15 4.13 -4.66
C GLY A 134 -11.26 5.33 -5.59
N LEU A 135 -10.26 5.56 -6.46
CA LEU A 135 -10.22 6.72 -7.34
C LEU A 135 -10.18 6.32 -8.82
N PHE A 136 -10.99 7.02 -9.62
CA PHE A 136 -10.83 7.07 -11.07
C PHE A 136 -9.99 8.28 -11.49
N GLN A 137 -9.39 8.17 -12.67
CA GLN A 137 -8.76 9.27 -13.41
C GLN A 137 -9.17 9.22 -14.88
N CYS A 138 -9.04 10.34 -15.58
CA CYS A 138 -9.24 10.36 -17.04
C CYS A 138 -8.15 9.51 -17.73
N SER A 139 -8.53 8.73 -18.73
CA SER A 139 -7.60 7.95 -19.56
C SER A 139 -6.63 8.80 -20.37
N LEU A 140 -6.89 10.10 -20.52
CA LEU A 140 -5.93 11.08 -20.99
C LEU A 140 -5.54 12.02 -19.85
N PRO A 141 -4.24 12.23 -19.59
CA PRO A 141 -3.76 13.03 -18.47
C PRO A 141 -3.99 14.55 -18.62
N ARG A 142 -4.94 14.97 -19.46
CA ARG A 142 -5.32 16.39 -19.59
C ARG A 142 -6.21 16.89 -18.46
N CYS A 143 -7.00 15.98 -17.86
CA CYS A 143 -7.82 16.28 -16.69
C CYS A 143 -7.00 15.83 -15.48
N GLN A 144 -6.39 16.76 -14.77
CA GLN A 144 -5.53 16.49 -13.60
C GLN A 144 -6.35 16.33 -12.31
N GLU A 145 -7.49 15.64 -12.41
CA GLU A 145 -8.42 15.39 -11.31
C GLU A 145 -8.67 13.90 -11.13
N THR A 146 -8.94 13.52 -9.90
CA THR A 146 -9.37 12.19 -9.51
C THR A 146 -10.84 12.23 -9.06
N PHE A 147 -11.56 11.12 -9.24
CA PHE A 147 -12.99 11.00 -8.94
C PHE A 147 -13.23 9.78 -8.06
N ASP A 148 -14.06 9.93 -7.03
CA ASP A 148 -14.54 8.81 -6.22
C ASP A 148 -15.28 7.78 -7.07
N ASN A 149 -15.08 6.49 -6.78
CA ASN A 149 -15.66 5.43 -7.58
C ASN A 149 -16.55 4.45 -6.81
N GLU A 150 -16.74 4.62 -5.50
CA GLU A 150 -17.41 3.62 -4.66
C GLU A 150 -18.79 3.23 -5.17
N THR A 151 -19.64 4.24 -5.47
CA THR A 151 -21.01 4.01 -5.91
C THR A 151 -21.06 3.20 -7.21
N VAL A 152 -20.23 3.57 -8.18
CA VAL A 152 -20.19 2.88 -9.49
C VAL A 152 -19.61 1.47 -9.35
N ILE A 153 -18.56 1.29 -8.57
CA ILE A 153 -17.95 -0.02 -8.32
C ILE A 153 -18.96 -0.97 -7.65
N ARG A 154 -19.73 -0.52 -6.66
CA ARG A 154 -20.77 -1.35 -6.02
C ARG A 154 -21.86 -1.73 -7.02
N GLN A 155 -22.33 -0.80 -7.83
CA GLN A 155 -23.31 -1.08 -8.90
C GLN A 155 -22.78 -2.05 -9.95
N MET A 156 -21.51 -1.93 -10.35
CA MET A 156 -20.87 -2.86 -11.29
C MET A 156 -20.85 -4.29 -10.73
N VAL A 157 -20.47 -4.46 -9.45
CA VAL A 157 -20.44 -5.79 -8.82
C VAL A 157 -21.84 -6.38 -8.65
N GLU A 158 -22.80 -5.56 -8.28
CA GLU A 158 -24.20 -6.00 -8.09
C GLU A 158 -24.87 -6.41 -9.39
N ARG A 159 -24.61 -5.66 -10.49
CA ARG A 159 -25.35 -5.82 -11.74
C ARG A 159 -24.60 -6.57 -12.83
N GLN A 160 -23.36 -7.01 -12.58
CA GLN A 160 -22.63 -7.79 -13.58
C GLN A 160 -23.24 -9.19 -13.76
N GLU A 161 -23.32 -9.61 -15.00
CA GLU A 161 -23.75 -10.95 -15.38
C GLU A 161 -22.77 -11.55 -16.38
N ASN A 162 -22.49 -12.85 -16.29
CA ASN A 162 -21.59 -13.57 -17.22
C ASN A 162 -20.22 -12.89 -17.39
N MET A 163 -19.63 -12.40 -16.28
CA MET A 163 -18.35 -11.64 -16.27
C MET A 163 -18.38 -10.34 -17.09
N ARG A 164 -19.54 -9.69 -17.17
CA ARG A 164 -19.69 -8.41 -17.89
C ARG A 164 -20.52 -7.42 -17.04
N VAL A 165 -20.06 -6.18 -16.98
CA VAL A 165 -20.87 -5.09 -16.42
C VAL A 165 -21.79 -4.53 -17.49
N PRO A 166 -22.96 -3.97 -17.12
CA PRO A 166 -23.80 -3.23 -18.04
C PRO A 166 -23.03 -2.04 -18.68
N THR A 167 -23.18 -1.85 -20.00
CA THR A 167 -22.44 -0.81 -20.76
C THR A 167 -22.69 0.60 -20.22
N GLU A 168 -23.88 0.88 -19.67
CA GLU A 168 -24.23 2.18 -19.08
C GLU A 168 -23.46 2.49 -17.78
N LEU A 169 -22.83 1.49 -17.15
CA LEU A 169 -21.97 1.67 -15.97
C LEU A 169 -20.51 1.94 -16.33
N LEU A 170 -20.13 1.88 -17.59
CA LEU A 170 -18.75 2.19 -18.01
C LEU A 170 -18.42 3.64 -17.69
N PRO A 171 -17.41 3.91 -16.83
CA PRO A 171 -17.20 5.24 -16.29
C PRO A 171 -16.62 6.18 -17.33
N ARG A 172 -17.15 7.42 -17.37
CA ARG A 172 -16.74 8.47 -18.30
C ARG A 172 -16.34 9.73 -17.55
N CYS A 173 -15.31 10.39 -18.05
CA CYS A 173 -14.83 11.66 -17.52
C CYS A 173 -15.91 12.74 -17.64
N PRO A 174 -16.32 13.41 -16.55
CA PRO A 174 -17.35 14.45 -16.59
C PRO A 174 -16.94 15.67 -17.40
N HIS A 175 -15.63 15.91 -17.57
CA HIS A 175 -15.13 17.07 -18.31
C HIS A 175 -15.02 16.84 -19.82
N CYS A 176 -14.64 15.65 -20.26
CA CYS A 176 -14.34 15.42 -21.68
C CYS A 176 -15.05 14.18 -22.30
N GLY A 177 -15.88 13.48 -21.52
CA GLY A 177 -16.64 12.31 -21.99
C GLY A 177 -15.80 11.05 -22.28
N ARG A 178 -14.47 11.11 -22.18
CA ARG A 178 -13.58 9.97 -22.42
C ARG A 178 -13.72 8.92 -21.32
N PRO A 179 -13.32 7.67 -21.59
CA PRO A 179 -13.30 6.64 -20.57
C PRO A 179 -12.45 7.07 -19.35
N LEU A 180 -12.92 6.73 -18.17
CA LEU A 180 -12.11 6.75 -16.97
C LEU A 180 -11.36 5.42 -16.81
N THR A 181 -10.26 5.47 -16.09
CA THR A 181 -9.50 4.32 -15.61
C THR A 181 -9.21 4.46 -14.12
N MET A 182 -8.63 3.46 -13.51
CA MET A 182 -8.22 3.54 -12.10
C MET A 182 -7.06 4.54 -11.94
N ASN A 183 -7.05 5.28 -10.83
CA ASN A 183 -5.90 6.09 -10.45
C ASN A 183 -4.83 5.21 -9.78
N LEU A 184 -4.11 4.48 -10.62
CA LEU A 184 -3.02 3.59 -10.22
C LEU A 184 -1.78 3.91 -11.07
N ARG A 185 -0.63 3.98 -10.43
CA ARG A 185 0.65 4.25 -11.11
C ARG A 185 1.17 3.01 -11.83
N CYS A 186 0.58 2.70 -12.98
CA CYS A 186 1.00 1.61 -13.87
C CYS A 186 1.92 2.09 -15.00
N ASP A 187 1.78 3.37 -15.39
CA ASP A 187 2.51 4.01 -16.49
C ASP A 187 2.65 5.53 -16.23
N ASP A 188 3.06 6.27 -17.26
CA ASP A 188 3.27 7.71 -17.25
C ASP A 188 1.98 8.55 -17.37
N THR A 189 0.82 7.90 -17.50
CA THR A 189 -0.49 8.58 -17.51
C THR A 189 -1.07 8.81 -16.11
N PHE A 190 -0.38 8.35 -15.06
CA PHE A 190 -0.81 8.50 -13.67
C PHE A 190 -1.05 9.97 -13.30
N VAL A 191 -2.26 10.28 -12.85
CA VAL A 191 -2.63 11.63 -12.41
C VAL A 191 -2.17 11.81 -10.97
N GLN A 192 -1.30 12.78 -10.77
CA GLN A 192 -0.90 13.31 -9.47
C GLN A 192 -1.74 14.57 -9.23
N ASP A 193 -2.84 14.44 -8.50
CA ASP A 193 -3.72 15.56 -8.20
C ASP A 193 -3.13 16.50 -7.12
N GLU A 194 -3.83 17.59 -6.83
CA GLU A 194 -3.41 18.55 -5.81
C GLU A 194 -3.21 17.89 -4.43
N GLY A 195 -4.04 16.90 -4.08
CA GLY A 195 -3.95 16.15 -2.84
C GLY A 195 -2.67 15.32 -2.76
N TRP A 196 -2.24 14.74 -3.89
CA TRP A 196 -1.00 13.99 -4.00
C TRP A 196 0.22 14.91 -3.77
N TYR A 197 0.28 16.07 -4.44
CA TYR A 197 1.36 17.03 -4.27
C TYR A 197 1.42 17.57 -2.83
N ALA A 198 0.28 17.91 -2.24
CA ALA A 198 0.23 18.37 -0.86
C ALA A 198 0.71 17.28 0.14
N ALA A 199 0.47 15.99 -0.14
CA ALA A 199 0.98 14.89 0.69
C ALA A 199 2.49 14.71 0.52
N ALA A 200 3.01 14.83 -0.69
CA ALA A 200 4.44 14.80 -0.98
C ALA A 200 5.18 15.92 -0.24
N GLU A 201 4.68 17.16 -0.32
CA GLU A 201 5.26 18.31 0.38
C GLU A 201 5.28 18.10 1.90
N ARG A 202 4.20 17.58 2.50
CA ARG A 202 4.17 17.25 3.93
C ARG A 202 5.22 16.21 4.31
N TYR A 203 5.41 15.18 3.49
CA TYR A 203 6.43 14.16 3.70
C TYR A 203 7.85 14.75 3.64
N GLU A 204 8.16 15.52 2.61
CA GLU A 204 9.46 16.19 2.45
C GLU A 204 9.75 17.15 3.61
N ASN A 205 8.73 17.93 4.03
CA ASN A 205 8.84 18.83 5.18
C ASN A 205 9.06 18.06 6.49
N PHE A 206 8.39 16.91 6.68
CA PHE A 206 8.59 16.06 7.85
C PHE A 206 10.06 15.59 7.94
N LEU A 207 10.63 15.11 6.85
CA LEU A 207 12.03 14.68 6.79
C LEU A 207 13.00 15.84 7.03
N ARG A 208 12.80 16.95 6.34
CA ARG A 208 13.68 18.12 6.42
C ARG A 208 13.74 18.72 7.84
N THR A 209 12.61 18.82 8.52
CA THR A 209 12.55 19.41 9.87
C THR A 209 13.09 18.50 10.98
N ARG A 210 13.40 17.24 10.66
CA ARG A 210 13.95 16.24 11.60
C ARG A 210 15.34 15.77 11.20
N GLU A 211 15.97 16.47 10.27
CA GLU A 211 17.34 16.16 9.86
C GLU A 211 18.29 16.18 11.08
N GLY A 212 19.13 15.15 11.20
CA GLY A 212 20.08 14.97 12.31
C GLY A 212 19.47 14.44 13.62
N GLN A 213 18.15 14.23 13.71
CA GLN A 213 17.51 13.60 14.86
C GLN A 213 17.65 12.06 14.83
N LYS A 214 17.30 11.40 15.93
CA LYS A 214 17.21 9.94 16.01
C LYS A 214 15.95 9.46 15.27
N ILE A 215 16.07 9.23 13.98
CA ILE A 215 14.96 8.75 13.15
C ILE A 215 15.00 7.23 13.05
N LEU A 216 13.87 6.58 13.32
CA LEU A 216 13.66 5.19 12.97
C LEU A 216 12.95 5.12 11.60
N PHE A 217 13.63 4.59 10.59
CA PHE A 217 13.03 4.20 9.31
C PHE A 217 12.52 2.77 9.42
N LEU A 218 11.20 2.60 9.61
CA LEU A 218 10.56 1.29 9.79
C LEU A 218 9.92 0.83 8.49
N GLU A 219 10.54 -0.14 7.83
CA GLU A 219 10.04 -0.76 6.60
C GLU A 219 9.21 -2.00 6.90
N LEU A 220 7.98 -2.05 6.37
CA LEU A 220 7.02 -3.14 6.57
C LEU A 220 6.56 -3.71 5.23
N GLY A 221 7.06 -4.90 4.87
CA GLY A 221 6.60 -5.66 3.72
C GLY A 221 6.81 -5.01 2.36
N VAL A 222 7.89 -4.24 2.18
CA VAL A 222 8.23 -3.65 0.87
C VAL A 222 8.99 -4.67 0.02
N GLY A 223 8.38 -5.05 -1.12
CA GLY A 223 8.99 -5.93 -2.11
C GLY A 223 9.98 -5.24 -3.04
N TYR A 224 10.48 -6.01 -4.02
CA TYR A 224 11.42 -5.51 -5.04
C TYR A 224 10.74 -4.99 -6.31
N ASN A 225 9.41 -4.93 -6.38
CA ASN A 225 8.71 -4.37 -7.54
C ASN A 225 8.88 -2.84 -7.64
N THR A 226 8.90 -2.14 -6.49
CA THR A 226 9.04 -0.67 -6.42
C THR A 226 10.01 -0.22 -5.31
N PRO A 227 11.24 -0.77 -5.25
CA PRO A 227 12.17 -0.51 -4.14
C PRO A 227 12.66 0.95 -4.11
N ALA A 228 12.60 1.64 -5.25
CA ALA A 228 13.07 3.01 -5.40
C ALA A 228 12.22 4.05 -4.64
N ILE A 229 11.01 3.70 -4.21
CA ILE A 229 10.12 4.64 -3.52
C ILE A 229 10.36 4.64 -2.00
N ILE A 230 10.64 3.47 -1.41
CA ILE A 230 10.76 3.31 0.04
C ILE A 230 12.13 2.73 0.42
N LYS A 231 12.42 1.50 -0.03
CA LYS A 231 13.57 0.71 0.40
C LYS A 231 14.91 1.45 0.19
N TYR A 232 15.19 1.88 -1.03
CA TYR A 232 16.46 2.55 -1.33
C TYR A 232 16.55 3.94 -0.70
N PRO A 233 15.51 4.79 -0.70
CA PRO A 233 15.52 6.05 0.05
C PRO A 233 15.75 5.87 1.54
N PHE A 234 15.13 4.87 2.19
CA PHE A 234 15.34 4.61 3.61
C PHE A 234 16.80 4.22 3.91
N TRP A 235 17.41 3.38 3.08
CA TRP A 235 18.83 3.06 3.21
C TRP A 235 19.73 4.29 3.05
N GLN A 236 19.46 5.12 2.03
CA GLN A 236 20.23 6.34 1.77
C GLN A 236 20.10 7.36 2.90
N MET A 237 18.89 7.57 3.42
CA MET A 237 18.65 8.48 4.55
C MET A 237 19.29 7.96 5.83
N THR A 238 19.24 6.65 6.08
CA THR A 238 19.95 6.03 7.21
C THR A 238 21.47 6.18 7.06
N ALA A 239 22.01 6.01 5.84
CA ALA A 239 23.44 6.19 5.60
C ALA A 239 23.91 7.63 5.89
N LYS A 240 23.12 8.62 5.47
CA LYS A 240 23.43 10.05 5.63
C LYS A 240 23.30 10.53 7.08
N ASN A 241 22.40 10.00 7.87
CA ASN A 241 22.19 10.41 9.26
C ASN A 241 22.78 9.38 10.23
N PRO A 242 23.90 9.68 10.91
CA PRO A 242 24.54 8.74 11.84
C PRO A 242 23.68 8.33 13.04
N GLN A 243 22.66 9.14 13.40
CA GLN A 243 21.72 8.84 14.48
C GLN A 243 20.51 8.02 14.02
N ALA A 244 20.33 7.82 12.72
CA ALA A 244 19.20 7.06 12.21
C ALA A 244 19.42 5.55 12.32
N THR A 245 18.33 4.83 12.55
CA THR A 245 18.24 3.37 12.54
C THR A 245 17.28 2.94 11.45
N TYR A 246 17.65 1.92 10.71
CA TYR A 246 16.76 1.24 9.76
C TYR A 246 16.23 -0.05 10.38
N ALA A 247 14.94 -0.28 10.30
CA ALA A 247 14.35 -1.56 10.68
C ALA A 247 13.47 -2.09 9.54
N CYS A 248 13.62 -3.38 9.23
CA CYS A 248 12.83 -4.06 8.21
C CYS A 248 12.18 -5.30 8.80
N VAL A 249 10.83 -5.35 8.72
CA VAL A 249 10.06 -6.56 9.02
C VAL A 249 9.45 -7.05 7.73
N ASN A 250 9.92 -8.20 7.23
CA ASN A 250 9.47 -8.75 5.96
C ASN A 250 9.75 -10.24 5.89
N GLN A 251 8.72 -11.05 5.73
CA GLN A 251 8.86 -12.51 5.63
C GLN A 251 9.57 -12.89 4.33
N GLY A 252 10.72 -13.57 4.44
CA GLY A 252 11.54 -14.00 3.30
C GLY A 252 12.28 -12.87 2.57
N GLY A 253 12.34 -11.65 3.14
CA GLY A 253 12.90 -10.51 2.42
C GLY A 253 13.43 -9.36 3.28
N ALA A 254 13.75 -9.63 4.57
CA ALA A 254 14.34 -8.62 5.45
C ALA A 254 15.83 -8.44 5.15
N VAL A 255 16.17 -7.34 4.48
CA VAL A 255 17.54 -7.05 4.02
C VAL A 255 17.91 -5.59 4.25
N THR A 256 19.21 -5.29 4.21
CA THR A 256 19.76 -3.94 4.27
C THR A 256 20.85 -3.73 3.22
N MET A 257 21.24 -2.49 3.03
CA MET A 257 22.37 -2.12 2.17
C MET A 257 23.70 -2.45 2.88
N ARG A 258 24.69 -2.87 2.10
CA ARG A 258 26.06 -3.07 2.59
C ARG A 258 26.59 -1.82 3.31
N GLY A 259 27.13 -2.02 4.51
CA GLY A 259 27.67 -0.96 5.36
C GLY A 259 26.65 -0.33 6.31
N LEU A 260 25.38 -0.79 6.31
CA LEU A 260 24.37 -0.38 7.27
C LEU A 260 24.03 -1.47 8.31
N GLU A 261 24.73 -2.59 8.32
CA GLU A 261 24.41 -3.77 9.14
C GLU A 261 24.30 -3.43 10.63
N GLU A 262 25.23 -2.62 11.17
CA GLU A 262 25.25 -2.23 12.58
C GLU A 262 24.13 -1.28 12.98
N ARG A 263 23.52 -0.58 12.02
CA ARG A 263 22.42 0.34 12.22
C ARG A 263 21.10 -0.18 11.63
N SER A 264 21.04 -1.50 11.39
CA SER A 264 19.87 -2.16 10.80
C SER A 264 19.34 -3.27 11.70
N ILE A 265 18.03 -3.31 11.88
CA ILE A 265 17.30 -4.35 12.59
C ILE A 265 16.48 -5.12 11.56
N LEU A 266 16.92 -6.36 11.26
CA LEU A 266 16.31 -7.18 10.21
C LEU A 266 15.51 -8.32 10.83
N ILE A 267 14.19 -8.29 10.68
CA ILE A 267 13.27 -9.29 11.23
C ILE A 267 12.59 -10.03 10.07
N ASP A 268 13.06 -11.26 9.82
CA ASP A 268 12.45 -12.17 8.86
C ASP A 268 11.29 -12.91 9.55
N ALA A 269 10.09 -12.35 9.48
CA ALA A 269 8.90 -12.89 10.12
C ALA A 269 7.61 -12.31 9.54
N ASP A 270 6.49 -12.93 9.89
CA ASP A 270 5.16 -12.37 9.66
C ASP A 270 5.01 -11.02 10.39
N ILE A 271 4.55 -10.00 9.65
CA ILE A 271 4.47 -8.62 10.14
C ILE A 271 3.41 -8.50 11.24
N GLY A 272 2.23 -9.11 11.07
CA GLY A 272 1.16 -9.07 12.05
C GLY A 272 1.60 -9.64 13.38
N ARG A 273 2.28 -10.79 13.36
CA ARG A 273 2.87 -11.41 14.55
C ARG A 273 3.94 -10.51 15.21
N ALA A 274 4.80 -9.90 14.43
CA ALA A 274 5.84 -9.02 14.96
C ALA A 274 5.24 -7.78 15.65
N LEU A 275 4.26 -7.12 15.00
CA LEU A 275 3.58 -5.94 15.56
C LEU A 275 2.81 -6.28 16.86
N GLU A 276 2.08 -7.40 16.90
CA GLU A 276 1.40 -7.84 18.11
C GLU A 276 2.35 -8.12 19.29
N GLN A 277 3.54 -8.66 19.02
CA GLN A 277 4.54 -8.91 20.06
C GLN A 277 5.24 -7.62 20.51
N LEU A 278 5.34 -6.59 19.67
CA LEU A 278 5.89 -5.29 20.05
C LEU A 278 4.97 -4.52 21.00
N LYS A 279 3.66 -4.75 20.97
CA LYS A 279 2.67 -4.11 21.87
C LYS A 279 2.75 -4.61 23.32
N ARG A 280 3.35 -5.78 23.55
CA ARG A 280 3.54 -6.41 24.88
C ARG A 280 4.81 -5.92 25.54
#